data_2527e52961a2df4d5459d3053a4d15df
#
_entry.id   2527e52961a2df4d5459d3053a4d15df
#
_cell.length_a   1.000
_cell.length_b   1.000
_cell.length_c   1.000
_cell.angle_alpha   90.00
_cell.angle_beta   90.00
_cell.angle_gamma   90.00
#
_symmetry.space_group_name_H-M   'P 1'
#
loop_
_entity.id
_entity.type
_entity.pdbx_description
1 polymer ?
#
loop_
_entity_poly.entity_id
_entity_poly.type
_entity_poly.pdbx_seq_one_letter_code
_entity_poly.pdbx_strand_id
1 'polypeptide(L)'
;MHEYSVTTQIVSKVLREAESRRAKRVLEVKLQIGELTFLNPEQVRFWYKTLVKGTVMEGSRLIIQEKRGLVRCPKCGYEGSFKYEDDPAYHTAFPTLLCPKCGGVVEIIGGRECTIENIKMVV
;
A
#
# COMPACT_ATOMS: atom_id res chain seq x y z
N MET A 1 -0.22 -12.14 -3.86
CA MET A 1 -1.66 -12.47 -3.72
C MET A 1 -2.44 -11.37 -3.08
N HIS A 2 -1.91 -10.75 -2.06
CA HIS A 2 -2.55 -9.58 -1.45
C HIS A 2 -2.68 -8.42 -2.42
N GLU A 3 -1.76 -8.28 -3.37
CA GLU A 3 -1.74 -7.21 -4.35
C GLU A 3 -3.00 -7.20 -5.23
N TYR A 4 -3.44 -8.38 -5.69
CA TYR A 4 -4.65 -8.48 -6.50
C TYR A 4 -5.89 -8.04 -5.72
N SER A 5 -6.06 -8.57 -4.53
CA SER A 5 -7.20 -8.30 -3.65
C SER A 5 -7.24 -6.83 -3.23
N VAL A 6 -6.12 -6.27 -2.84
CA VAL A 6 -6.01 -4.85 -2.46
C VAL A 6 -6.28 -3.95 -3.65
N THR A 7 -5.70 -4.26 -4.80
CA THR A 7 -5.89 -3.46 -6.02
C THR A 7 -7.34 -3.50 -6.50
N THR A 8 -8.00 -4.65 -6.39
CA THR A 8 -9.44 -4.78 -6.70
C THR A 8 -10.27 -3.84 -5.83
N GLN A 9 -9.98 -3.77 -4.54
CA GLN A 9 -10.68 -2.87 -3.63
C GLN A 9 -10.43 -1.40 -3.96
N ILE A 10 -9.20 -1.05 -4.32
CA ILE A 10 -8.84 0.31 -4.70
C ILE A 10 -9.62 0.74 -5.95
N VAL A 11 -9.60 -0.09 -6.99
CA VAL A 11 -10.31 0.17 -8.25
C VAL A 11 -11.81 0.32 -7.99
N SER A 12 -12.39 -0.56 -7.18
CA SER A 12 -13.81 -0.48 -6.81
C SER A 12 -14.16 0.82 -6.12
N LYS A 13 -13.32 1.27 -5.20
CA LYS A 13 -13.55 2.53 -4.47
C LYS A 13 -13.48 3.73 -5.41
N VAL A 14 -12.50 3.76 -6.28
CA VAL A 14 -12.34 4.85 -7.25
C VAL A 14 -13.50 4.88 -8.22
N LEU A 15 -13.94 3.72 -8.73
CA LEU A 15 -15.09 3.63 -9.63
C LEU A 15 -16.38 4.12 -8.96
N ARG A 16 -16.60 3.77 -7.71
CA ARG A 16 -17.76 4.25 -6.94
C ARG A 16 -17.73 5.77 -6.77
N GLU A 17 -16.57 6.32 -6.46
CA GLU A 17 -16.41 7.75 -6.32
C GLU A 17 -16.64 8.47 -7.65
N ALA A 18 -16.10 7.94 -8.74
CA ALA A 18 -16.29 8.47 -10.08
C ALA A 18 -17.78 8.44 -10.49
N GLU A 19 -18.47 7.36 -10.20
CA GLU A 19 -19.89 7.20 -10.48
C GLU A 19 -20.73 8.20 -9.67
N SER A 20 -20.44 8.35 -8.39
CA SER A 20 -21.08 9.29 -7.50
C SER A 20 -20.96 10.73 -7.99
N ARG A 21 -19.85 11.08 -8.58
CA ARG A 21 -19.57 12.42 -9.13
C ARG A 21 -19.91 12.56 -10.61
N ARG A 22 -20.44 11.52 -11.22
CA ARG A 22 -20.72 11.45 -12.66
C ARG A 22 -19.50 11.84 -13.51
N ALA A 23 -18.35 11.36 -13.12
CA ALA A 23 -17.10 11.64 -13.81
C ALA A 23 -17.09 11.00 -15.19
N LYS A 24 -16.58 11.75 -16.17
CA LYS A 24 -16.42 11.24 -17.54
C LYS A 24 -15.23 10.31 -17.65
N ARG A 25 -14.17 10.59 -16.91
CA ARG A 25 -12.99 9.74 -16.82
C ARG A 25 -12.16 10.09 -15.59
N VAL A 26 -11.37 9.13 -15.16
CA VAL A 26 -10.37 9.33 -14.12
C VAL A 26 -9.02 9.57 -14.79
N LEU A 27 -8.32 10.61 -14.38
CA LEU A 27 -7.01 10.98 -14.94
C LEU A 27 -5.86 10.39 -14.15
N GLU A 28 -5.98 10.39 -12.83
CA GLU A 28 -4.88 10.01 -11.96
C GLU A 28 -5.40 9.54 -10.60
N VAL A 29 -4.76 8.51 -10.06
CA VAL A 29 -4.98 8.04 -8.70
C VAL A 29 -3.66 8.06 -7.97
N LYS A 30 -3.59 8.77 -6.86
CA LYS A 30 -2.42 8.78 -5.99
C LYS A 30 -2.66 7.84 -4.81
N LEU A 31 -1.80 6.85 -4.68
CA LEU A 31 -1.89 5.80 -3.69
C LEU A 31 -0.70 5.89 -2.74
N GLN A 32 -0.94 5.77 -1.44
CA GLN A 32 0.12 5.67 -0.46
C GLN A 32 0.17 4.23 0.04
N ILE A 33 1.32 3.57 -0.11
CA ILE A 33 1.53 2.20 0.34
C ILE A 33 2.53 2.21 1.49
N GLY A 34 2.11 1.71 2.64
CA GLY A 34 3.01 1.56 3.78
C GLY A 34 3.98 0.39 3.61
N GLU A 35 5.21 0.58 4.03
CA GLU A 35 6.27 -0.42 3.93
C GLU A 35 5.90 -1.74 4.63
N LEU A 36 5.21 -1.64 5.75
CA LEU A 36 4.82 -2.81 6.56
C LEU A 36 3.56 -3.52 6.04
N THR A 37 3.00 -3.09 4.91
CA THR A 37 1.99 -3.87 4.20
C THR A 37 2.62 -5.01 3.43
N PHE A 38 3.92 -4.91 3.14
CA PHE A 38 4.68 -5.84 2.29
C PHE A 38 4.09 -6.04 0.90
N LEU A 39 3.28 -5.08 0.44
CA LEU A 39 2.77 -5.07 -0.91
C LEU A 39 3.89 -4.72 -1.89
N ASN A 40 3.94 -5.45 -3.00
CA ASN A 40 4.88 -5.15 -4.07
C ASN A 40 4.27 -4.10 -5.00
N PRO A 41 4.84 -2.87 -5.10
CA PRO A 41 4.28 -1.83 -5.94
C PRO A 41 4.18 -2.19 -7.41
N GLU A 42 5.11 -2.98 -7.94
CA GLU A 42 5.10 -3.42 -9.33
C GLU A 42 3.90 -4.31 -9.62
N GLN A 43 3.56 -5.20 -8.68
CA GLN A 43 2.39 -6.06 -8.79
C GLN A 43 1.10 -5.26 -8.69
N VAL A 44 1.06 -4.26 -7.82
CA VAL A 44 -0.09 -3.35 -7.71
C VAL A 44 -0.29 -2.61 -9.04
N ARG A 45 0.77 -2.10 -9.65
CA ARG A 45 0.70 -1.44 -10.97
C ARG A 45 0.20 -2.37 -12.06
N PHE A 46 0.68 -3.61 -12.07
CA PHE A 46 0.27 -4.62 -13.04
C PHE A 46 -1.24 -4.88 -12.96
N TRP A 47 -1.75 -5.16 -11.75
CA TRP A 47 -3.17 -5.45 -11.56
C TRP A 47 -4.03 -4.22 -11.83
N TYR A 48 -3.55 -3.03 -11.44
CA TYR A 48 -4.25 -1.79 -11.71
C TYR A 48 -4.49 -1.61 -13.22
N LYS A 49 -3.45 -1.74 -14.03
CA LYS A 49 -3.56 -1.64 -15.49
C LYS A 49 -4.57 -2.64 -16.07
N THR A 50 -4.57 -3.84 -15.53
CA THR A 50 -5.45 -4.90 -16.00
C THR A 50 -6.91 -4.65 -15.61
N LEU A 51 -7.13 -4.25 -14.37
CA LEU A 51 -8.47 -4.09 -13.80
C LEU A 51 -9.20 -2.85 -14.31
N VAL A 52 -8.49 -1.82 -14.73
CA VAL A 52 -9.12 -0.57 -15.19
C VAL A 52 -9.55 -0.62 -16.66
N LYS A 53 -9.13 -1.63 -17.41
CA LYS A 53 -9.50 -1.75 -18.82
C LYS A 53 -11.02 -1.82 -18.99
N GLY A 54 -11.55 -1.04 -19.94
CA GLY A 54 -12.98 -0.97 -20.21
C GLY A 54 -13.77 -0.14 -19.21
N THR A 55 -13.09 0.59 -18.31
CA THR A 55 -13.74 1.46 -17.33
C THR A 55 -13.36 2.92 -17.56
N VAL A 56 -14.01 3.83 -16.82
CA VAL A 56 -13.66 5.26 -16.86
C VAL A 56 -12.24 5.53 -16.31
N MET A 57 -11.62 4.54 -15.70
CA MET A 57 -10.25 4.62 -15.19
C MET A 57 -9.19 4.20 -16.22
N GLU A 58 -9.60 3.67 -17.37
CA GLU A 58 -8.65 3.21 -18.39
C GLU A 58 -7.77 4.37 -18.83
N GLY A 59 -6.46 4.13 -18.88
CA GLY A 59 -5.47 5.15 -19.22
C GLY A 59 -5.12 6.08 -18.08
N SER A 60 -5.73 5.93 -16.90
CA SER A 60 -5.40 6.75 -15.74
C SER A 60 -3.99 6.44 -15.24
N ARG A 61 -3.35 7.45 -14.68
CA ARG A 61 -2.01 7.32 -14.09
C ARG A 61 -2.14 6.87 -12.64
N LEU A 62 -1.40 5.83 -12.28
CA LEU A 62 -1.29 5.41 -10.89
C LEU A 62 0.04 5.92 -10.33
N ILE A 63 -0.03 6.80 -9.35
CA ILE A 63 1.14 7.30 -8.63
C ILE A 63 1.19 6.59 -7.30
N ILE A 64 2.28 5.87 -7.04
CA ILE A 64 2.50 5.17 -5.79
C ILE A 64 3.55 5.90 -4.98
N GLN A 65 3.18 6.31 -3.77
CA GLN A 65 4.07 6.89 -2.79
C GLN A 65 4.27 5.87 -1.67
N GLU A 66 5.51 5.53 -1.38
CA GLU A 66 5.83 4.59 -0.31
C GLU A 66 5.98 5.34 1.01
N LYS A 67 5.38 4.81 2.06
CA LYS A 67 5.50 5.33 3.41
C LYS A 67 6.32 4.37 4.25
N ARG A 68 7.34 4.89 4.91
CA ARG A 68 8.21 4.10 5.78
C ARG A 68 7.45 3.49 6.95
N GLY A 69 7.81 2.25 7.28
CA GLY A 69 7.34 1.59 8.47
C GLY A 69 8.00 2.20 9.71
N LEU A 70 7.19 2.42 10.74
CA LEU A 70 7.65 2.93 12.02
C LEU A 70 7.26 1.96 13.11
N VAL A 71 8.18 1.71 14.03
CA VAL A 71 7.98 0.81 15.15
C VAL A 71 8.39 1.47 16.45
N ARG A 72 7.86 0.95 17.55
CA ARG A 72 8.22 1.37 18.91
C ARG A 72 8.55 0.13 19.74
N CYS A 73 9.65 0.19 20.47
CA CYS A 73 10.02 -0.88 21.39
C CYS A 73 9.50 -0.59 22.79
N PRO A 74 8.60 -1.43 23.34
CA PRO A 74 8.10 -1.21 24.70
C PRO A 74 9.14 -1.45 25.78
N LYS A 75 10.24 -2.16 25.45
CA LYS A 75 11.30 -2.44 26.43
C LYS A 75 12.28 -1.29 26.60
N CYS A 76 12.78 -0.73 25.49
CA CYS A 76 13.82 0.30 25.53
C CYS A 76 13.35 1.69 25.11
N GLY A 77 12.10 1.82 24.67
CA GLY A 77 11.53 3.11 24.25
C GLY A 77 11.97 3.57 22.87
N TYR A 78 12.67 2.73 22.11
CA TYR A 78 13.08 3.10 20.75
C TYR A 78 11.86 3.35 19.86
N GLU A 79 11.93 4.42 19.08
CA GLU A 79 10.97 4.71 18.02
C GLU A 79 11.72 5.03 16.74
N GLY A 80 11.29 4.44 15.62
CA GLY A 80 11.92 4.69 14.34
C GLY A 80 11.76 3.53 13.37
N SER A 81 12.75 3.38 12.49
CA SER A 81 12.76 2.31 11.50
C SER A 81 12.94 0.95 12.17
N PHE A 82 12.51 -0.09 11.47
CA PHE A 82 12.58 -1.45 11.98
C PHE A 82 13.68 -2.24 11.28
N LYS A 83 14.05 -3.38 11.90
CA LYS A 83 14.96 -4.36 11.33
C LYS A 83 14.22 -5.68 11.24
N TYR A 84 14.33 -6.36 10.10
CA TYR A 84 13.82 -7.70 9.93
C TYR A 84 14.87 -8.56 9.25
N GLU A 85 14.81 -9.87 9.52
CA GLU A 85 15.66 -10.82 8.85
C GLU A 85 14.98 -11.27 7.55
N ASP A 86 15.67 -11.04 6.44
CA ASP A 86 15.21 -11.51 5.13
C ASP A 86 15.80 -12.89 4.89
N ASP A 87 15.10 -13.91 5.39
CA ASP A 87 15.48 -15.29 5.17
C ASP A 87 14.63 -15.87 4.03
N PRO A 88 15.25 -16.29 2.91
CA PRO A 88 14.54 -16.87 1.77
C PRO A 88 13.64 -18.04 2.12
N ALA A 89 13.95 -18.77 3.21
CA ALA A 89 13.13 -19.89 3.66
C ALA A 89 11.79 -19.46 4.25
N TYR A 90 11.61 -18.17 4.58
CA TYR A 90 10.43 -17.66 5.28
C TYR A 90 9.62 -16.67 4.45
N HIS A 91 9.69 -16.72 3.14
CA HIS A 91 8.96 -15.82 2.25
C HIS A 91 7.44 -15.87 2.42
N THR A 92 6.92 -16.90 3.06
CA THR A 92 5.48 -17.05 3.31
C THR A 92 5.06 -16.63 4.70
N ALA A 93 6.02 -16.35 5.60
CA ALA A 93 5.75 -15.95 6.97
C ALA A 93 5.94 -14.44 7.13
N PHE A 94 5.16 -13.83 8.03
CA PHE A 94 5.39 -12.45 8.40
C PHE A 94 6.74 -12.36 9.10
N PRO A 95 7.63 -11.47 8.68
CA PRO A 95 8.91 -11.32 9.35
C PRO A 95 8.69 -10.86 10.80
N THR A 96 9.47 -11.41 11.72
CA THR A 96 9.47 -10.94 13.09
C THR A 96 10.20 -9.61 13.13
N LEU A 97 9.51 -8.57 13.55
CA LEU A 97 10.08 -7.23 13.64
C LEU A 97 10.82 -7.09 14.96
N LEU A 98 12.10 -6.77 14.87
CA LEU A 98 12.99 -6.66 16.01
C LEU A 98 13.48 -5.23 16.19
N CYS A 99 13.66 -4.84 17.44
CA CYS A 99 14.23 -3.54 17.78
C CYS A 99 15.71 -3.48 17.34
N PRO A 100 16.12 -2.44 16.59
CA PRO A 100 17.53 -2.29 16.21
C PRO A 100 18.48 -2.07 17.37
N LYS A 101 17.97 -1.62 18.52
CA LYS A 101 18.77 -1.35 19.72
C LYS A 101 18.90 -2.54 20.64
N CYS A 102 17.79 -3.17 20.99
CA CYS A 102 17.78 -4.22 22.02
C CYS A 102 17.40 -5.61 21.53
N GLY A 103 16.96 -5.72 20.28
CA GLY A 103 16.54 -6.99 19.69
C GLY A 103 15.19 -7.52 20.19
N GLY A 104 14.47 -6.75 20.99
CA GLY A 104 13.14 -7.15 21.46
C GLY A 104 12.07 -7.00 20.40
N VAL A 105 10.91 -7.62 20.62
CA VAL A 105 9.76 -7.50 19.71
C VAL A 105 9.17 -6.10 19.81
N VAL A 106 8.89 -5.49 18.67
CA VAL A 106 8.39 -4.12 18.59
C VAL A 106 6.92 -4.05 18.22
N GLU A 107 6.31 -2.91 18.54
CA GLU A 107 4.96 -2.55 18.12
C GLU A 107 5.04 -1.70 16.84
N ILE A 108 4.11 -1.93 15.91
CA ILE A 108 4.02 -1.15 14.69
C ILE A 108 3.19 0.10 14.97
N ILE A 109 3.74 1.28 14.73
CA ILE A 109 3.06 2.56 14.92
C ILE A 109 2.79 3.32 13.63
N GLY A 110 3.31 2.85 12.50
CA GLY A 110 3.04 3.48 11.19
C GLY A 110 3.51 2.61 10.04
N GLY A 111 3.01 2.92 8.85
CA GLY A 111 3.42 2.23 7.63
C GLY A 111 2.73 0.89 7.37
N ARG A 112 1.60 0.61 8.02
CA ARG A 112 0.83 -0.64 7.80
C ARG A 112 -0.41 -0.46 6.94
N GLU A 113 -0.62 0.72 6.38
CA GLU A 113 -1.84 1.03 5.65
C GLU A 113 -1.56 1.29 4.18
N CYS A 114 -2.56 0.95 3.35
CA CYS A 114 -2.58 1.31 1.95
C CYS A 114 -3.79 2.22 1.74
N THR A 115 -3.56 3.48 1.39
CA THR A 115 -4.63 4.49 1.32
C THR A 115 -4.63 5.21 -0.02
N ILE A 116 -5.82 5.62 -0.44
CA ILE A 116 -5.98 6.49 -1.61
C ILE A 116 -5.85 7.93 -1.11
N GLU A 117 -4.80 8.62 -1.56
CA GLU A 117 -4.52 10.00 -1.16
C GLU A 117 -5.28 11.02 -1.97
N ASN A 118 -5.39 10.78 -3.28
CA ASN A 118 -6.02 11.73 -4.19
C ASN A 118 -6.49 11.04 -5.47
N ILE A 119 -7.58 11.57 -6.03
CA ILE A 119 -8.12 11.12 -7.31
C ILE A 119 -8.37 12.36 -8.15
N LYS A 120 -7.79 12.39 -9.33
CA LYS A 120 -8.07 13.46 -10.32
C LYS A 120 -9.00 12.89 -11.39
N MET A 121 -10.10 13.58 -11.62
CA MET A 121 -11.09 13.15 -12.60
C MET A 121 -11.70 14.32 -13.35
N VAL A 122 -12.27 14.03 -14.52
CA VAL A 122 -13.01 14.98 -15.33
C VAL A 122 -14.49 14.75 -15.09
N VAL A 123 -15.16 15.77 -14.61
CA VAL A 123 -16.60 15.70 -14.30
C VAL A 123 -17.44 16.31 -15.42
#